data_9394871e393e5bb3ba23b5525219603f
#
_entry.id   9394871e393e5bb3ba23b5525219603f
#
_cell.length_a   1.000
_cell.length_b   1.000
_cell.length_c   1.000
_cell.angle_alpha   90.00
_cell.angle_beta   90.00
_cell.angle_gamma   90.00
#
_symmetry.space_group_name_H-M   'P 1'
#
loop_
_entity.id
_entity.type
_entity.pdbx_description
1 polymer ?
#
loop_
_entity_poly.entity_id
_entity_poly.type
_entity_poly.pdbx_seq_one_letter_code
_entity_poly.pdbx_strand_id
1 'polypeptide(L)'
;MARIALRKLLTRFFGCFIAIVSIGLVSGASYAHHSYSMYDGSVYRVFTGVMVRVIPNAAHFEMHFVPLNEDRNALVRDEKGEPLVWVVQMESAAEAFRHGITRESFPQGTVISIGVHPRRDGRPAGDRGDSGLFQCPKDVVPAPGMHCDSVEGSQAFGDGEIPAEG
;
A
#
# COMPACT_ATOMS: atom_id res chain seq x y z
N MET A 1 -55.04 24.43 30.81
CA MET A 1 -54.78 23.08 30.25
C MET A 1 -53.92 23.08 28.98
N ALA A 2 -54.02 24.07 28.11
CA ALA A 2 -53.23 24.10 26.84
C ALA A 2 -51.70 24.17 26.99
N ARG A 3 -51.18 24.86 28.00
CA ARG A 3 -49.70 25.02 28.23
C ARG A 3 -48.99 23.73 28.66
N ILE A 4 -49.68 22.79 29.31
CA ILE A 4 -49.11 21.49 29.74
C ILE A 4 -49.00 20.53 28.55
N ALA A 5 -49.97 20.55 27.65
CA ALA A 5 -49.97 19.72 26.43
C ALA A 5 -48.83 20.11 25.49
N LEU A 6 -48.58 21.41 25.31
CA LEU A 6 -47.53 21.94 24.44
C LEU A 6 -46.12 21.58 24.97
N ARG A 7 -45.89 21.64 26.30
CA ARG A 7 -44.61 21.23 26.88
C ARG A 7 -44.32 19.74 26.70
N LYS A 8 -45.31 18.88 26.83
CA LYS A 8 -45.15 17.43 26.65
C LYS A 8 -44.90 17.08 25.15
N LEU A 9 -45.44 17.86 24.25
CA LEU A 9 -45.22 17.66 22.81
C LEU A 9 -43.81 18.08 22.44
N LEU A 10 -43.34 19.25 22.89
CA LEU A 10 -41.96 19.73 22.62
C LEU A 10 -40.87 18.79 23.18
N THR A 11 -41.06 18.23 24.39
CA THR A 11 -40.10 17.28 24.99
C THR A 11 -40.02 15.96 24.20
N ARG A 12 -41.13 15.50 23.63
CA ARG A 12 -41.14 14.28 22.80
C ARG A 12 -40.43 14.48 21.44
N PHE A 13 -40.65 15.62 20.81
CA PHE A 13 -39.96 15.94 19.56
C PHE A 13 -38.44 16.16 19.76
N PHE A 14 -38.06 16.80 20.86
CA PHE A 14 -36.64 17.03 21.19
C PHE A 14 -35.91 15.71 21.53
N GLY A 15 -36.57 14.78 22.23
CA GLY A 15 -36.04 13.45 22.51
C GLY A 15 -35.84 12.59 21.24
N CYS A 16 -36.80 12.59 20.30
CA CYS A 16 -36.67 11.90 19.02
C CYS A 16 -35.55 12.48 18.14
N PHE A 17 -35.39 13.81 18.13
CA PHE A 17 -34.35 14.46 17.32
C PHE A 17 -32.92 14.11 17.81
N ILE A 18 -32.72 14.08 19.13
CA ILE A 18 -31.44 13.66 19.74
C ILE A 18 -31.13 12.20 19.43
N ALA A 19 -32.13 11.30 19.47
CA ALA A 19 -31.94 9.89 19.17
C ALA A 19 -31.55 9.65 17.69
N ILE A 20 -32.14 10.40 16.76
CA ILE A 20 -31.81 10.29 15.33
C ILE A 20 -30.40 10.82 15.01
N VAL A 21 -29.99 11.92 15.66
CA VAL A 21 -28.64 12.49 15.52
C VAL A 21 -27.57 11.53 16.09
N SER A 22 -27.87 10.84 17.20
CA SER A 22 -26.94 9.88 17.82
C SER A 22 -26.72 8.62 16.98
N ILE A 23 -27.74 8.15 16.24
CA ILE A 23 -27.61 6.99 15.33
C ILE A 23 -26.81 7.36 14.07
N GLY A 24 -26.89 8.59 13.58
CA GLY A 24 -26.12 9.05 12.42
C GLY A 24 -24.61 9.18 12.65
N LEU A 25 -24.15 9.32 13.89
CA LEU A 25 -22.73 9.48 14.22
C LEU A 25 -21.95 8.16 14.37
N VAL A 26 -22.64 7.03 14.46
CA VAL A 26 -22.00 5.71 14.65
C VAL A 26 -21.70 5.01 13.33
N SER A 27 -22.25 5.46 12.21
CA SER A 27 -22.16 4.76 10.92
C SER A 27 -20.90 5.08 10.11
N GLY A 28 -20.01 5.96 10.57
CA GLY A 28 -18.88 6.46 9.78
C GLY A 28 -17.57 5.68 9.88
N ALA A 29 -17.45 4.71 10.77
CA ALA A 29 -16.15 4.10 11.10
C ALA A 29 -15.87 2.73 10.44
N SER A 30 -16.82 2.14 9.71
CA SER A 30 -16.72 0.73 9.28
C SER A 30 -16.06 0.48 7.93
N TYR A 31 -15.78 1.49 7.12
CA TYR A 31 -15.28 1.26 5.74
C TYR A 31 -13.77 1.22 5.59
N ALA A 32 -13.00 1.69 6.56
CA ALA A 32 -11.55 1.79 6.44
C ALA A 32 -10.76 0.50 6.73
N HIS A 33 -11.35 -0.46 7.47
CA HIS A 33 -10.62 -1.65 7.92
C HIS A 33 -10.68 -2.86 6.99
N HIS A 34 -11.54 -2.88 5.98
CA HIS A 34 -11.69 -4.06 5.12
C HIS A 34 -10.64 -4.19 4.01
N SER A 35 -9.99 -3.11 3.59
CA SER A 35 -9.00 -3.16 2.49
C SER A 35 -7.71 -3.88 2.86
N TYR A 36 -7.28 -3.85 4.11
CA TYR A 36 -6.03 -4.48 4.57
C TYR A 36 -6.18 -5.94 5.02
N SER A 37 -7.40 -6.43 5.27
CA SER A 37 -7.64 -7.80 5.73
C SER A 37 -7.26 -8.87 4.71
N MET A 38 -7.11 -8.51 3.45
CA MET A 38 -6.69 -9.41 2.37
C MET A 38 -5.18 -9.68 2.37
N TYR A 39 -4.39 -8.87 3.06
CA TYR A 39 -2.95 -9.03 3.16
C TYR A 39 -2.55 -9.79 4.43
N ASP A 40 -1.46 -10.53 4.38
CA ASP A 40 -0.93 -11.25 5.54
C ASP A 40 0.14 -10.43 6.24
N GLY A 41 -0.28 -9.64 7.24
CA GLY A 41 0.64 -8.83 8.03
C GLY A 41 1.64 -9.62 8.88
N SER A 42 1.48 -10.94 9.00
CA SER A 42 2.46 -11.82 9.68
C SER A 42 3.57 -12.33 8.76
N VAL A 43 3.39 -12.16 7.44
CA VAL A 43 4.36 -12.56 6.42
C VAL A 43 5.00 -11.30 5.84
N TYR A 44 6.30 -11.28 5.80
CA TYR A 44 7.08 -10.22 5.17
C TYR A 44 7.93 -10.82 4.06
N ARG A 45 7.95 -10.18 2.89
CA ARG A 45 8.78 -10.56 1.75
C ARG A 45 9.49 -9.35 1.19
N VAL A 46 10.73 -9.51 0.81
CA VAL A 46 11.49 -8.49 0.09
C VAL A 46 11.67 -8.93 -1.35
N PHE A 47 11.39 -8.02 -2.26
CA PHE A 47 11.62 -8.24 -3.68
C PHE A 47 12.61 -7.22 -4.20
N THR A 48 13.55 -7.67 -5.02
CA THR A 48 14.24 -6.80 -5.98
C THR A 48 13.67 -7.08 -7.35
N GLY A 49 13.28 -6.03 -8.07
CA GLY A 49 12.59 -6.19 -9.35
C GLY A 49 12.68 -4.96 -10.23
N VAL A 50 12.09 -5.06 -11.41
CA VAL A 50 12.10 -4.03 -12.44
C VAL A 50 10.72 -3.40 -12.56
N MET A 51 10.65 -2.09 -12.46
CA MET A 51 9.41 -1.33 -12.57
C MET A 51 8.77 -1.47 -13.94
N VAL A 52 7.47 -1.74 -13.94
CA VAL A 52 6.62 -1.73 -15.12
C VAL A 52 5.87 -0.40 -15.23
N ARG A 53 5.20 0.01 -14.16
CA ARG A 53 4.45 1.26 -14.11
C ARG A 53 4.05 1.64 -12.69
N VAL A 54 3.67 2.88 -12.55
CA VAL A 54 3.05 3.45 -11.33
C VAL A 54 1.66 3.94 -11.67
N ILE A 55 0.68 3.64 -10.81
CA ILE A 55 -0.71 4.08 -10.95
C ILE A 55 -1.07 4.89 -9.70
N PRO A 56 -1.04 6.24 -9.76
CA PRO A 56 -1.53 7.08 -8.68
C PRO A 56 -3.06 7.04 -8.68
N ASN A 57 -3.61 6.49 -7.63
CA ASN A 57 -5.04 6.48 -7.34
C ASN A 57 -5.28 7.27 -6.06
N ALA A 58 -6.38 8.02 -5.99
CA ALA A 58 -6.69 8.86 -4.84
C ALA A 58 -6.77 8.07 -3.52
N ALA A 59 -7.31 6.85 -3.57
CA ALA A 59 -7.46 5.99 -2.40
C ALA A 59 -6.20 5.17 -2.10
N HIS A 60 -5.54 4.66 -3.15
CA HIS A 60 -4.39 3.76 -3.05
C HIS A 60 -3.45 3.98 -4.21
N PHE A 61 -2.20 4.22 -3.91
CA PHE A 61 -1.15 4.27 -4.91
C PHE A 61 -0.68 2.85 -5.22
N GLU A 62 -0.45 2.52 -6.49
CA GLU A 62 0.00 1.19 -6.90
C GLU A 62 1.31 1.26 -7.65
N MET A 63 2.22 0.36 -7.27
CA MET A 63 3.44 0.08 -8.02
C MET A 63 3.34 -1.31 -8.65
N HIS A 64 3.58 -1.39 -9.95
CA HIS A 64 3.62 -2.63 -10.69
C HIS A 64 5.07 -2.92 -11.09
N PHE A 65 5.60 -4.05 -10.68
CA PHE A 65 6.97 -4.47 -11.01
C PHE A 65 7.02 -5.96 -11.28
N VAL A 66 8.09 -6.41 -11.93
CA VAL A 66 8.39 -7.84 -12.11
C VAL A 66 9.62 -8.17 -11.27
N PRO A 67 9.55 -9.12 -10.32
CA PRO A 67 10.70 -9.55 -9.56
C PRO A 67 11.82 -10.08 -10.46
N LEU A 68 13.05 -9.87 -10.06
CA LEU A 68 14.21 -10.61 -10.54
C LEU A 68 14.29 -11.95 -9.85
N ASN A 69 14.81 -12.96 -10.54
CA ASN A 69 15.12 -14.25 -9.95
C ASN A 69 16.24 -14.13 -8.88
N GLU A 70 16.51 -15.21 -8.15
CA GLU A 70 17.54 -15.24 -7.09
C GLU A 70 18.92 -14.85 -7.62
N ASP A 71 19.28 -15.29 -8.82
CA ASP A 71 20.56 -14.94 -9.48
C ASP A 71 20.61 -13.50 -10.01
N ARG A 72 19.51 -12.74 -9.94
CA ARG A 72 19.38 -11.35 -10.45
C ARG A 72 19.64 -11.20 -11.96
N ASN A 73 19.63 -12.27 -12.72
CA ASN A 73 19.96 -12.28 -14.15
C ASN A 73 18.76 -12.44 -15.10
N ALA A 74 17.54 -12.67 -14.57
CA ALA A 74 16.32 -12.80 -15.34
C ALA A 74 15.08 -12.33 -14.54
N LEU A 75 14.04 -11.92 -15.29
CA LEU A 75 12.72 -11.65 -14.74
C LEU A 75 12.01 -12.96 -14.37
N VAL A 76 11.34 -12.98 -13.20
CA VAL A 76 10.47 -14.10 -12.84
C VAL A 76 9.29 -14.16 -13.80
N ARG A 77 8.92 -15.38 -14.21
CA ARG A 77 7.84 -15.63 -15.16
C ARG A 77 6.77 -16.52 -14.54
N ASP A 78 5.55 -16.36 -15.01
CA ASP A 78 4.42 -17.22 -14.66
C ASP A 78 4.46 -18.58 -15.42
N GLU A 79 3.47 -19.43 -15.19
CA GLU A 79 3.33 -20.76 -15.83
C GLU A 79 3.17 -20.69 -17.35
N LYS A 80 2.79 -19.51 -17.89
CA LYS A 80 2.66 -19.27 -19.34
C LYS A 80 3.93 -18.73 -19.97
N GLY A 81 4.96 -18.47 -19.16
CA GLY A 81 6.20 -17.86 -19.59
C GLY A 81 6.15 -16.33 -19.71
N GLU A 82 5.05 -15.69 -19.27
CA GLU A 82 4.93 -14.24 -19.26
C GLU A 82 5.57 -13.65 -18.00
N PRO A 83 6.05 -12.40 -18.01
CA PRO A 83 6.59 -11.75 -16.82
C PRO A 83 5.57 -11.73 -15.68
N LEU A 84 5.94 -12.25 -14.50
CA LEU A 84 5.08 -12.28 -13.33
C LEU A 84 4.98 -10.90 -12.68
N VAL A 85 3.98 -10.12 -13.08
CA VAL A 85 3.78 -8.76 -12.54
C VAL A 85 3.21 -8.83 -11.14
N TRP A 86 3.92 -8.25 -10.17
CA TRP A 86 3.42 -7.95 -8.83
C TRP A 86 2.79 -6.58 -8.78
N VAL A 87 1.66 -6.49 -8.07
CA VAL A 87 0.94 -5.24 -7.79
C VAL A 87 1.08 -4.94 -6.30
N VAL A 88 1.82 -3.91 -5.96
CA VAL A 88 1.96 -3.47 -4.56
C VAL A 88 1.14 -2.21 -4.35
N GLN A 89 0.19 -2.36 -3.44
CA GLN A 89 -0.62 -1.26 -2.92
C GLN A 89 0.14 -0.57 -1.79
N MET A 90 -0.01 0.73 -1.69
CA MET A 90 0.54 1.54 -0.61
C MET A 90 -0.44 2.64 -0.23
N GLU A 91 0.00 3.59 0.55
CA GLU A 91 -0.73 4.77 0.99
C GLU A 91 -1.44 5.51 -0.17
N SER A 92 -2.21 6.53 0.16
CA SER A 92 -2.86 7.40 -0.86
C SER A 92 -1.82 8.07 -1.77
N ALA A 93 -2.24 8.49 -2.97
CA ALA A 93 -1.37 9.22 -3.88
C ALA A 93 -0.79 10.51 -3.25
N ALA A 94 -1.57 11.19 -2.41
CA ALA A 94 -1.10 12.39 -1.73
C ALA A 94 0.04 12.10 -0.73
N GLU A 95 -0.03 10.97 -0.03
CA GLU A 95 1.02 10.52 0.89
C GLU A 95 2.27 10.08 0.13
N ALA A 96 2.09 9.23 -0.89
CA ALA A 96 3.17 8.77 -1.76
C ALA A 96 3.95 9.96 -2.37
N PHE A 97 3.24 10.99 -2.83
CA PHE A 97 3.88 12.20 -3.37
C PHE A 97 4.69 12.98 -2.33
N ARG A 98 4.26 13.01 -1.07
CA ARG A 98 5.05 13.62 0.03
C ARG A 98 6.36 12.89 0.27
N HIS A 99 6.40 11.59 0.04
CA HIS A 99 7.61 10.77 0.10
C HIS A 99 8.41 10.74 -1.21
N GLY A 100 8.04 11.56 -2.20
CA GLY A 100 8.73 11.61 -3.50
C GLY A 100 8.42 10.44 -4.43
N ILE A 101 7.42 9.61 -4.09
CA ILE A 101 7.01 8.47 -4.90
C ILE A 101 6.07 8.97 -6.00
N THR A 102 6.57 9.11 -7.21
CA THR A 102 5.84 9.64 -8.37
C THR A 102 6.08 8.75 -9.60
N ARG A 103 5.39 9.02 -10.71
CA ARG A 103 5.67 8.35 -11.98
C ARG A 103 7.05 8.71 -12.53
N GLU A 104 7.49 9.93 -12.27
CA GLU A 104 8.75 10.48 -12.76
C GLU A 104 9.93 9.89 -11.99
N SER A 105 9.78 9.64 -10.68
CA SER A 105 10.81 9.00 -9.85
C SER A 105 10.94 7.50 -10.10
N PHE A 106 9.88 6.85 -10.61
CA PHE A 106 9.89 5.41 -10.92
C PHE A 106 9.50 5.12 -12.38
N PRO A 107 10.31 5.57 -13.36
CA PRO A 107 10.06 5.23 -14.75
C PRO A 107 10.17 3.72 -15.00
N GLN A 108 9.55 3.26 -16.08
CA GLN A 108 9.68 1.86 -16.51
C GLN A 108 11.14 1.46 -16.67
N GLY A 109 11.50 0.28 -16.20
CA GLY A 109 12.87 -0.24 -16.26
C GLY A 109 13.72 0.09 -15.03
N THR A 110 13.24 0.93 -14.12
CA THR A 110 13.93 1.21 -12.84
C THR A 110 14.03 -0.05 -12.01
N VAL A 111 15.22 -0.34 -11.48
CA VAL A 111 15.43 -1.41 -10.50
C VAL A 111 15.09 -0.90 -9.12
N ILE A 112 14.23 -1.63 -8.41
CA ILE A 112 13.80 -1.33 -7.04
C ILE A 112 13.98 -2.52 -6.12
N SER A 113 14.10 -2.24 -4.82
CA SER A 113 13.86 -3.21 -3.76
C SER A 113 12.74 -2.73 -2.87
N ILE A 114 11.77 -3.60 -2.58
CA ILE A 114 10.56 -3.26 -1.85
C ILE A 114 10.16 -4.38 -0.89
N GLY A 115 9.85 -4.01 0.35
CA GLY A 115 9.22 -4.91 1.31
C GLY A 115 7.70 -4.92 1.14
N VAL A 116 7.09 -6.09 1.29
CA VAL A 116 5.64 -6.25 1.14
C VAL A 116 5.06 -7.31 2.07
N HIS A 117 3.83 -7.08 2.49
CA HIS A 117 2.95 -8.07 3.07
C HIS A 117 2.09 -8.69 1.96
N PRO A 118 2.28 -9.97 1.61
CA PRO A 118 1.60 -10.58 0.47
C PRO A 118 0.11 -10.79 0.72
N ARG A 119 -0.64 -10.97 -0.35
CA ARG A 119 -2.05 -11.39 -0.25
C ARG A 119 -2.16 -12.81 0.27
N ARG A 120 -3.16 -13.03 1.15
CA ARG A 120 -3.50 -14.36 1.71
C ARG A 120 -3.95 -15.39 0.66
N ASP A 121 -4.48 -14.92 -0.46
CA ASP A 121 -4.97 -15.79 -1.54
C ASP A 121 -3.88 -16.21 -2.54
N GLY A 122 -2.62 -15.85 -2.29
CA GLY A 122 -1.47 -16.23 -3.11
C GLY A 122 -1.33 -15.50 -4.45
N ARG A 123 -2.22 -14.58 -4.80
CA ARG A 123 -2.06 -13.76 -6.00
C ARG A 123 -0.80 -12.89 -5.90
N PRO A 124 -0.11 -12.59 -7.01
CA PRO A 124 1.10 -11.77 -7.02
C PRO A 124 0.76 -10.30 -6.74
N ALA A 125 0.39 -10.01 -5.50
CA ALA A 125 0.07 -8.69 -5.00
C ALA A 125 0.38 -8.61 -3.50
N GLY A 126 0.59 -7.39 -3.01
CA GLY A 126 0.88 -7.13 -1.62
C GLY A 126 0.58 -5.71 -1.21
N ASP A 127 0.70 -5.45 0.08
CA ASP A 127 0.68 -4.13 0.68
C ASP A 127 2.09 -3.78 1.16
N ARG A 128 2.54 -2.56 0.87
CA ARG A 128 3.84 -2.10 1.36
C ARG A 128 3.79 -1.82 2.87
N GLY A 129 2.69 -1.25 3.38
CA GLY A 129 2.64 -0.70 4.73
C GLY A 129 3.80 0.27 4.97
N ASP A 130 4.48 0.13 6.10
CA ASP A 130 5.66 0.92 6.48
C ASP A 130 6.99 0.26 6.03
N SER A 131 6.95 -0.68 5.09
CA SER A 131 8.13 -1.40 4.62
C SER A 131 9.03 -0.52 3.74
N GLY A 132 10.32 -0.88 3.67
CA GLY A 132 11.32 -0.17 2.87
C GLY A 132 11.00 -0.18 1.38
N LEU A 133 11.29 0.94 0.73
CA LEU A 133 11.30 1.10 -0.72
C LEU A 133 12.58 1.83 -1.13
N PHE A 134 13.40 1.16 -1.92
CA PHE A 134 14.68 1.69 -2.40
C PHE A 134 14.75 1.59 -3.91
N GLN A 135 15.29 2.61 -4.52
CA GLN A 135 15.63 2.63 -5.94
C GLN A 135 17.14 2.44 -6.08
N CYS A 136 17.56 1.47 -6.85
CA CYS A 136 18.97 1.31 -7.22
C CYS A 136 19.42 2.45 -8.16
N PRO A 137 20.72 2.76 -8.22
CA PRO A 137 21.25 3.65 -9.24
C PRO A 137 20.92 3.14 -10.64
N LYS A 138 20.88 4.06 -11.60
CA LYS A 138 20.56 3.72 -12.99
C LYS A 138 21.50 2.60 -13.51
N ASP A 139 20.90 1.61 -14.16
CA ASP A 139 21.60 0.46 -14.79
C ASP A 139 22.36 -0.43 -13.77
N VAL A 140 22.07 -0.30 -12.46
CA VAL A 140 22.65 -1.14 -11.41
C VAL A 140 21.63 -2.16 -10.93
N VAL A 141 22.04 -3.43 -10.90
CA VAL A 141 21.31 -4.55 -10.30
C VAL A 141 22.13 -5.04 -9.13
N PRO A 142 21.54 -5.19 -7.93
CA PRO A 142 22.27 -5.73 -6.75
C PRO A 142 22.73 -7.16 -7.01
N ALA A 143 23.79 -7.57 -6.34
CA ALA A 143 24.24 -8.96 -6.37
C ALA A 143 23.17 -9.91 -5.79
N PRO A 144 23.20 -11.21 -6.14
CA PRO A 144 22.35 -12.22 -5.51
C PRO A 144 22.34 -12.14 -3.98
N GLY A 145 21.18 -12.23 -3.35
CA GLY A 145 21.02 -12.07 -1.90
C GLY A 145 21.09 -10.64 -1.38
N MET A 146 21.37 -9.65 -2.23
CA MET A 146 21.43 -8.23 -1.86
C MET A 146 20.22 -7.45 -2.40
N HIS A 147 19.96 -6.30 -1.78
CA HIS A 147 18.88 -5.38 -2.17
C HIS A 147 19.43 -3.97 -2.40
N CYS A 148 18.62 -3.07 -2.98
CA CYS A 148 19.06 -1.72 -3.33
C CYS A 148 19.54 -0.89 -2.12
N ASP A 149 19.04 -1.16 -0.91
CA ASP A 149 19.46 -0.50 0.33
C ASP A 149 20.96 -0.69 0.63
N SER A 150 21.55 -1.81 0.16
CA SER A 150 22.98 -2.13 0.31
C SER A 150 23.85 -1.61 -0.83
N VAL A 151 23.28 -0.99 -1.85
CA VAL A 151 24.00 -0.47 -3.02
C VAL A 151 24.30 1.01 -2.84
N GLU A 152 25.57 1.40 -2.95
CA GLU A 152 25.98 2.80 -2.87
C GLU A 152 25.30 3.65 -3.96
N GLY A 153 24.78 4.80 -3.56
CA GLY A 153 24.04 5.71 -4.46
C GLY A 153 22.57 5.36 -4.66
N SER A 154 22.06 4.35 -3.98
CA SER A 154 20.62 4.06 -3.96
C SER A 154 19.86 5.13 -3.21
N GLN A 155 18.58 5.32 -3.60
CA GLN A 155 17.68 6.28 -2.98
C GLN A 155 16.58 5.56 -2.19
N ALA A 156 16.40 5.94 -0.92
CA ALA A 156 15.27 5.51 -0.09
C ALA A 156 14.05 6.40 -0.32
N PHE A 157 12.85 5.82 -0.21
CA PHE A 157 11.57 6.52 -0.32
C PHE A 157 10.68 6.20 0.89
N GLY A 158 10.39 7.23 1.71
CA GLY A 158 9.78 7.07 3.03
C GLY A 158 10.79 6.58 4.08
N ASP A 159 10.28 6.24 5.26
CA ASP A 159 11.09 5.92 6.45
C ASP A 159 11.26 4.40 6.69
N GLY A 160 10.71 3.57 5.81
CA GLY A 160 10.74 2.12 5.96
C GLY A 160 12.12 1.52 5.71
N GLU A 161 12.42 0.42 6.40
CA GLU A 161 13.65 -0.35 6.24
C GLU A 161 13.39 -1.68 5.55
N ILE A 162 14.40 -2.25 4.92
CA ILE A 162 14.42 -3.64 4.48
C ILE A 162 15.19 -4.42 5.55
N PRO A 163 14.52 -5.35 6.29
CA PRO A 163 15.23 -6.19 7.24
C PRO A 163 16.28 -7.03 6.54
N ALA A 164 17.44 -7.17 7.18
CA ALA A 164 18.45 -8.13 6.72
C ALA A 164 17.82 -9.54 6.71
N GLU A 165 18.03 -10.29 5.63
CA GLU A 165 17.66 -11.69 5.59
C GLU A 165 18.42 -12.43 6.72
N GLY A 166 17.66 -13.01 7.69
CA GLY A 166 18.17 -13.75 8.82
C GLY A 166 18.50 -15.21 8.46
#